data_5d90b2046bd330932f0bbca3ff3dda85
#
_entry.id   5d90b2046bd330932f0bbca3ff3dda85
#
_cell.length_a   1.000
_cell.length_b   1.000
_cell.length_c   1.000
_cell.angle_alpha   90.00
_cell.angle_beta   90.00
_cell.angle_gamma   90.00
#
_symmetry.space_group_name_H-M   'P 1'
#
loop_
_entity.id
_entity.type
_entity.pdbx_description
1 polymer ?
#
loop_
_entity_poly.entity_id
_entity_poly.type
_entity_poly.pdbx_seq_one_letter_code
_entity_poly.pdbx_strand_id
1 'polypeptide(L)'
;MARMIRRRTLVTAVVVLFVASLGSSANARISAPASTAATTISLGTKDFTEEFVLGQLYKQALEHKGITVDYHENIGSTEVIQAALRSGKINAYPEYVGEIVQTAYHQKTLPKTAKAWWQLAKRLLAGDGFALSNPTPFYDVDAIAVRKADATKYHLKTLFDLKRLQNSSQRPKNFSIGARPEFKNREEGFLGMQHVYGLTKLKFLSLAIGLTYRALDQKKVFAINVFSTDAQLASGKYVVLKDPKLIFGVQNVAVIVKQDVATSQVMGILNKVSAKLTTPAILAMNKATQISKQNPADVAAKFLKANGL
;
A
#
# COMPACT_ATOMS: atom_id res chain seq x y z
N MET A 1 48.16 -50.89 57.65
CA MET A 1 49.40 -50.67 58.45
C MET A 1 49.69 -49.23 58.54
N ALA A 2 49.82 -48.83 59.82
CA ALA A 2 50.53 -47.68 60.46
C ALA A 2 50.02 -46.27 60.12
N ARG A 3 49.27 -45.67 61.02
CA ARG A 3 49.64 -44.96 62.28
C ARG A 3 50.16 -43.55 61.98
N MET A 4 49.31 -42.56 62.27
CA MET A 4 49.41 -41.60 63.42
C MET A 4 50.63 -40.68 63.38
N ILE A 5 50.39 -39.37 63.47
CA ILE A 5 50.62 -38.59 64.75
C ILE A 5 50.09 -37.15 64.58
N ARG A 6 49.38 -36.71 65.61
CA ARG A 6 48.96 -35.35 65.97
C ARG A 6 50.11 -34.41 66.21
N ARG A 7 49.98 -33.12 65.92
CA ARG A 7 50.44 -32.05 66.81
C ARG A 7 49.51 -30.83 66.77
N ARG A 8 48.98 -30.51 67.90
CA ARG A 8 48.29 -29.24 68.22
C ARG A 8 49.36 -28.19 68.52
N THR A 9 49.12 -26.97 68.08
CA THR A 9 49.75 -25.78 68.69
C THR A 9 48.74 -24.66 68.78
N LEU A 10 48.44 -24.23 69.98
CA LEU A 10 47.68 -23.04 70.36
C LEU A 10 48.58 -21.79 70.17
N VAL A 11 48.08 -20.73 69.59
CA VAL A 11 48.59 -19.38 69.84
C VAL A 11 47.45 -18.36 69.71
N THR A 12 47.09 -17.90 70.87
CA THR A 12 46.69 -16.59 71.38
C THR A 12 46.06 -15.56 70.44
N ALA A 13 44.84 -15.16 70.83
CA ALA A 13 44.04 -14.07 70.31
C ALA A 13 44.67 -12.70 70.62
N VAL A 14 44.73 -11.82 69.67
CA VAL A 14 44.79 -10.36 69.84
C VAL A 14 43.56 -9.74 69.17
N VAL A 15 42.67 -9.20 70.01
CA VAL A 15 41.50 -8.42 69.60
C VAL A 15 41.99 -7.00 69.33
N VAL A 16 41.93 -6.58 68.07
CA VAL A 16 42.02 -5.17 67.70
C VAL A 16 40.62 -4.72 67.22
N LEU A 17 39.98 -3.90 68.05
CA LEU A 17 38.75 -3.18 67.68
C LEU A 17 39.08 -2.11 66.60
N PHE A 18 38.63 -2.31 65.39
CA PHE A 18 38.55 -1.25 64.37
C PHE A 18 37.09 -0.78 64.25
N VAL A 19 36.87 0.45 64.69
CA VAL A 19 35.59 1.16 64.44
C VAL A 19 35.55 1.52 62.94
N ALA A 20 34.78 0.79 62.19
CA ALA A 20 34.51 1.12 60.78
C ALA A 20 33.29 2.04 60.71
N SER A 21 33.53 3.28 60.37
CA SER A 21 32.49 4.25 59.94
C SER A 21 31.78 3.77 58.70
N LEU A 22 30.49 3.52 58.83
CA LEU A 22 29.58 3.23 57.72
C LEU A 22 29.37 4.49 56.87
N GLY A 23 30.21 4.67 55.86
CA GLY A 23 29.95 5.58 54.78
C GLY A 23 29.00 4.91 53.76
N SER A 24 27.70 5.25 53.79
CA SER A 24 26.75 4.83 52.79
C SER A 24 27.07 5.49 51.45
N SER A 25 27.85 4.84 50.60
CA SER A 25 28.01 5.22 49.19
C SER A 25 26.75 4.84 48.45
N ALA A 26 25.84 5.79 48.30
CA ALA A 26 24.74 5.66 47.37
C ALA A 26 25.31 5.59 45.93
N ASN A 27 25.49 4.39 45.40
CA ASN A 27 25.73 4.17 43.97
C ASN A 27 24.49 4.59 43.23
N ALA A 28 24.41 5.87 42.82
CA ALA A 28 23.50 6.31 41.77
C ALA A 28 23.92 5.59 40.49
N ARG A 29 23.25 4.50 40.17
CA ARG A 29 23.32 3.92 38.83
C ARG A 29 22.74 4.96 37.89
N ILE A 30 23.61 5.71 37.25
CA ILE A 30 23.24 6.48 36.04
C ILE A 30 22.82 5.42 35.02
N SER A 31 21.51 5.17 34.90
CA SER A 31 20.96 4.41 33.80
C SER A 31 21.29 5.21 32.54
N ALA A 32 22.27 4.74 31.78
CA ALA A 32 22.47 5.26 30.42
C ALA A 32 21.11 5.18 29.68
N PRO A 33 20.69 6.26 28.98
CA PRO A 33 19.48 6.17 28.19
C PRO A 33 19.65 4.98 27.24
N ALA A 34 18.68 4.06 27.28
CA ALA A 34 18.63 2.98 26.32
C ALA A 34 18.71 3.62 24.93
N SER A 35 19.78 3.33 24.19
CA SER A 35 19.91 3.71 22.79
C SER A 35 18.72 3.07 22.11
N THR A 36 17.66 3.85 21.87
CA THR A 36 16.58 3.45 20.97
C THR A 36 17.23 3.28 19.62
N ALA A 37 17.46 2.03 19.20
CA ALA A 37 17.89 1.74 17.85
C ALA A 37 17.00 2.56 16.91
N ALA A 38 17.64 3.39 16.08
CA ALA A 38 16.92 4.28 15.18
C ALA A 38 15.96 3.43 14.33
N THR A 39 14.66 3.71 14.41
CA THR A 39 13.64 2.97 13.66
C THR A 39 13.88 3.20 12.18
N THR A 40 14.28 2.15 11.46
CA THR A 40 14.39 2.19 9.99
C THR A 40 13.11 1.68 9.37
N ILE A 41 12.52 2.48 8.50
CA ILE A 41 11.35 2.08 7.70
C ILE A 41 11.84 1.59 6.34
N SER A 42 11.72 0.28 6.09
CA SER A 42 11.92 -0.30 4.76
C SER A 42 10.59 -0.18 4.01
N LEU A 43 10.49 0.88 3.18
CA LEU A 43 9.25 1.32 2.51
C LEU A 43 9.22 0.83 1.08
N GLY A 44 8.23 0.01 0.73
CA GLY A 44 8.00 -0.45 -0.63
C GLY A 44 6.94 0.34 -1.39
N THR A 45 6.90 0.18 -2.74
CA THR A 45 5.78 0.60 -3.58
C THR A 45 5.39 -0.47 -4.58
N LYS A 46 4.15 -0.44 -5.06
CA LYS A 46 3.72 -1.21 -6.23
C LYS A 46 4.33 -0.62 -7.51
N ASP A 47 4.00 -1.21 -8.67
CA ASP A 47 4.68 -1.05 -9.95
C ASP A 47 4.00 -0.03 -10.90
N PHE A 48 3.39 1.03 -10.36
CA PHE A 48 2.77 2.08 -11.17
C PHE A 48 2.97 3.48 -10.58
N THR A 49 2.83 4.48 -11.45
CA THR A 49 3.30 5.86 -11.21
C THR A 49 2.68 6.52 -9.97
N GLU A 50 1.39 6.29 -9.68
CA GLU A 50 0.75 6.86 -8.48
C GLU A 50 1.40 6.32 -7.20
N GLU A 51 1.73 5.03 -7.16
CA GLU A 51 2.44 4.42 -6.04
C GLU A 51 3.84 5.01 -5.84
N PHE A 52 4.54 5.37 -6.93
CA PHE A 52 5.84 6.05 -6.81
C PHE A 52 5.69 7.42 -6.16
N VAL A 53 4.64 8.17 -6.51
CA VAL A 53 4.32 9.46 -5.86
C VAL A 53 3.98 9.24 -4.39
N LEU A 54 3.12 8.28 -4.06
CA LEU A 54 2.73 7.95 -2.69
C LEU A 54 3.95 7.53 -1.85
N GLY A 55 4.80 6.66 -2.38
CA GLY A 55 6.03 6.22 -1.73
C GLY A 55 6.96 7.38 -1.43
N GLN A 56 7.17 8.29 -2.39
CA GLN A 56 8.00 9.47 -2.21
C GLN A 56 7.42 10.46 -1.18
N LEU A 57 6.11 10.63 -1.13
CA LEU A 57 5.44 11.45 -0.13
C LEU A 57 5.68 10.93 1.29
N TYR A 58 5.46 9.65 1.52
CA TYR A 58 5.66 9.05 2.83
C TYR A 58 7.15 8.98 3.21
N LYS A 59 8.03 8.61 2.26
CA LYS A 59 9.47 8.60 2.44
C LYS A 59 9.98 9.97 2.93
N GLN A 60 9.75 11.01 2.14
CA GLN A 60 10.28 12.34 2.42
C GLN A 60 9.71 12.94 3.71
N ALA A 61 8.42 12.69 4.01
CA ALA A 61 7.81 13.14 5.25
C ALA A 61 8.40 12.45 6.49
N LEU A 62 8.75 11.17 6.41
CA LEU A 62 9.41 10.42 7.47
C LEU A 62 10.84 10.94 7.66
N GLU A 63 11.62 11.09 6.59
CA GLU A 63 12.99 11.59 6.60
C GLU A 63 13.08 13.02 7.15
N HIS A 64 12.13 13.89 6.82
CA HIS A 64 12.02 15.26 7.39
C HIS A 64 11.87 15.27 8.91
N LYS A 65 11.39 14.18 9.51
CA LYS A 65 11.24 14.01 10.97
C LYS A 65 12.33 13.12 11.59
N GLY A 66 13.43 12.91 10.85
CA GLY A 66 14.61 12.18 11.35
C GLY A 66 14.47 10.67 11.39
N ILE A 67 13.47 10.10 10.68
CA ILE A 67 13.29 8.65 10.55
C ILE A 67 14.03 8.18 9.31
N THR A 68 14.94 7.22 9.46
CA THR A 68 15.64 6.60 8.33
C THR A 68 14.69 5.78 7.49
N VAL A 69 14.71 5.98 6.17
CA VAL A 69 13.89 5.21 5.22
C VAL A 69 14.77 4.49 4.21
N ASP A 70 14.66 3.17 4.17
CA ASP A 70 15.19 2.32 3.10
C ASP A 70 14.08 2.12 2.05
N TYR A 71 14.25 2.71 0.86
CA TYR A 71 13.19 2.84 -0.13
C TYR A 71 13.31 1.87 -1.28
N HIS A 72 12.28 1.07 -1.52
CA HIS A 72 12.21 0.04 -2.54
C HIS A 72 11.04 0.33 -3.50
N GLU A 73 11.32 1.06 -4.57
CA GLU A 73 10.33 1.40 -5.59
C GLU A 73 10.10 0.23 -6.55
N ASN A 74 8.85 0.10 -7.07
CA ASN A 74 8.54 -0.80 -8.18
C ASN A 74 8.72 -2.30 -7.83
N ILE A 75 8.23 -2.73 -6.69
CA ILE A 75 8.33 -4.15 -6.26
C ILE A 75 7.41 -5.05 -7.10
N GLY A 76 6.20 -4.60 -7.44
CA GLY A 76 5.24 -5.36 -8.24
C GLY A 76 3.79 -5.19 -7.80
N SER A 77 2.93 -6.13 -8.22
CA SER A 77 1.51 -6.14 -7.87
C SER A 77 1.26 -6.35 -6.38
N THR A 78 0.00 -6.21 -5.94
CA THR A 78 -0.42 -6.47 -4.55
C THR A 78 0.08 -7.82 -4.03
N GLU A 79 0.02 -8.87 -4.84
CA GLU A 79 0.47 -10.21 -4.45
C GLU A 79 1.97 -10.26 -4.20
N VAL A 80 2.76 -9.57 -5.03
CA VAL A 80 4.22 -9.55 -4.94
C VAL A 80 4.68 -8.72 -3.74
N ILE A 81 4.13 -7.52 -3.56
CA ILE A 81 4.52 -6.64 -2.45
C ILE A 81 4.04 -7.18 -1.10
N GLN A 82 2.90 -7.85 -1.03
CA GLN A 82 2.44 -8.57 0.16
C GLN A 82 3.41 -9.69 0.55
N ALA A 83 3.93 -10.43 -0.41
CA ALA A 83 4.95 -11.44 -0.14
C ALA A 83 6.26 -10.80 0.39
N ALA A 84 6.66 -9.64 -0.14
CA ALA A 84 7.81 -8.89 0.36
C ALA A 84 7.58 -8.38 1.80
N LEU A 85 6.38 -7.89 2.12
CA LEU A 85 6.01 -7.46 3.47
C LEU A 85 6.02 -8.64 4.47
N ARG A 86 5.36 -9.77 4.11
CA ARG A 86 5.26 -10.95 4.98
C ARG A 86 6.62 -11.62 5.20
N SER A 87 7.52 -11.58 4.22
CA SER A 87 8.89 -12.09 4.36
C SER A 87 9.83 -11.14 5.12
N GLY A 88 9.39 -9.91 5.45
CA GLY A 88 10.20 -8.91 6.13
C GLY A 88 11.24 -8.21 5.24
N LYS A 89 11.16 -8.36 3.91
CA LYS A 89 11.99 -7.59 2.97
C LYS A 89 11.65 -6.10 3.00
N ILE A 90 10.39 -5.78 3.26
CA ILE A 90 9.92 -4.43 3.58
C ILE A 90 9.11 -4.50 4.88
N ASN A 91 8.94 -3.36 5.55
CA ASN A 91 8.13 -3.28 6.76
C ASN A 91 6.99 -2.25 6.67
N ALA A 92 6.88 -1.54 5.55
CA ALA A 92 5.78 -0.63 5.25
C ALA A 92 5.57 -0.47 3.74
N TYR A 93 4.32 -0.22 3.32
CA TYR A 93 4.00 0.25 1.97
C TYR A 93 2.57 0.83 1.91
N PRO A 94 2.28 1.79 1.00
CA PRO A 94 0.91 2.25 0.75
C PRO A 94 0.11 1.19 0.00
N GLU A 95 -1.13 0.95 0.45
CA GLU A 95 -2.01 -0.03 -0.19
C GLU A 95 -3.46 0.48 -0.24
N TYR A 96 -4.20 0.01 -1.20
CA TYR A 96 -5.61 0.30 -1.37
C TYR A 96 -6.45 -0.62 -0.48
N VAL A 97 -7.39 -0.06 0.26
CA VAL A 97 -8.16 -0.80 1.28
C VAL A 97 -8.91 -1.99 0.68
N GLY A 98 -9.44 -1.85 -0.54
CA GLY A 98 -10.09 -2.97 -1.23
C GLY A 98 -9.14 -4.09 -1.61
N GLU A 99 -7.93 -3.75 -2.06
CA GLU A 99 -6.89 -4.74 -2.35
C GLU A 99 -6.50 -5.54 -1.09
N ILE A 100 -6.42 -4.87 0.07
CA ILE A 100 -6.21 -5.58 1.34
C ILE A 100 -7.31 -6.60 1.56
N VAL A 101 -8.57 -6.18 1.48
CA VAL A 101 -9.73 -7.02 1.84
C VAL A 101 -9.97 -8.13 0.82
N GLN A 102 -9.95 -7.82 -0.47
CA GLN A 102 -10.32 -8.75 -1.54
C GLN A 102 -9.14 -9.58 -2.02
N THR A 103 -8.01 -8.92 -2.36
CA THR A 103 -6.85 -9.59 -2.96
C THR A 103 -5.96 -10.25 -1.91
N ALA A 104 -5.58 -9.53 -0.85
CA ALA A 104 -4.64 -10.06 0.15
C ALA A 104 -5.29 -11.05 1.13
N TYR A 105 -6.56 -10.81 1.51
CA TYR A 105 -7.28 -11.61 2.49
C TYR A 105 -8.49 -12.39 1.94
N HIS A 106 -8.77 -12.30 0.65
CA HIS A 106 -9.79 -13.09 -0.07
C HIS A 106 -11.19 -13.07 0.59
N GLN A 107 -11.58 -11.92 1.17
CA GLN A 107 -12.86 -11.78 1.85
C GLN A 107 -14.01 -11.77 0.83
N LYS A 108 -14.98 -12.66 1.02
CA LYS A 108 -16.15 -12.78 0.13
C LYS A 108 -17.33 -11.92 0.58
N THR A 109 -17.45 -11.69 1.88
CA THR A 109 -18.49 -10.83 2.44
C THR A 109 -17.94 -9.41 2.57
N LEU A 110 -18.41 -8.51 1.71
CA LEU A 110 -17.87 -7.17 1.56
C LEU A 110 -18.72 -6.14 2.33
N PRO A 111 -18.08 -5.19 3.03
CA PRO A 111 -18.78 -4.13 3.74
C PRO A 111 -19.49 -3.16 2.78
N LYS A 112 -20.47 -2.40 3.30
CA LYS A 112 -21.25 -1.45 2.49
C LYS A 112 -20.70 -0.02 2.48
N THR A 113 -19.79 0.34 3.41
CA THR A 113 -19.29 1.72 3.55
C THR A 113 -17.76 1.73 3.58
N ALA A 114 -17.13 2.79 3.08
CA ALA A 114 -15.68 2.96 3.08
C ALA A 114 -15.08 2.82 4.50
N LYS A 115 -15.75 3.38 5.51
CA LYS A 115 -15.34 3.22 6.92
C LYS A 115 -15.31 1.76 7.35
N ALA A 116 -16.33 0.98 7.00
CA ALA A 116 -16.40 -0.43 7.35
C ALA A 116 -15.35 -1.28 6.61
N TRP A 117 -15.03 -0.94 5.36
CA TRP A 117 -13.93 -1.54 4.62
C TRP A 117 -12.60 -1.32 5.32
N TRP A 118 -12.28 -0.07 5.67
CA TRP A 118 -11.04 0.25 6.39
C TRP A 118 -10.96 -0.44 7.76
N GLN A 119 -12.07 -0.48 8.51
CA GLN A 119 -12.12 -1.18 9.80
C GLN A 119 -11.89 -2.69 9.63
N LEU A 120 -12.44 -3.32 8.58
CA LEU A 120 -12.19 -4.73 8.27
C LEU A 120 -10.72 -4.95 7.92
N ALA A 121 -10.16 -4.17 7.00
CA ALA A 121 -8.74 -4.23 6.63
C ALA A 121 -7.83 -4.11 7.86
N LYS A 122 -8.11 -3.13 8.74
CA LYS A 122 -7.35 -2.92 9.97
C LYS A 122 -7.38 -4.14 10.91
N ARG A 123 -8.54 -4.79 11.06
CA ARG A 123 -8.65 -6.02 11.91
C ARG A 123 -7.90 -7.19 11.30
N LEU A 124 -8.02 -7.40 9.99
CA LEU A 124 -7.32 -8.48 9.29
C LEU A 124 -5.81 -8.34 9.42
N LEU A 125 -5.29 -7.16 9.16
CA LEU A 125 -3.86 -6.84 9.27
C LEU A 125 -3.35 -6.98 10.70
N ALA A 126 -4.12 -6.53 11.70
CA ALA A 126 -3.73 -6.64 13.10
C ALA A 126 -3.56 -8.10 13.56
N GLY A 127 -4.36 -9.03 13.01
CA GLY A 127 -4.21 -10.47 13.25
C GLY A 127 -2.88 -11.04 12.75
N ASP A 128 -2.26 -10.39 11.75
CA ASP A 128 -0.99 -10.81 11.16
C ASP A 128 0.22 -9.95 11.64
N GLY A 129 0.02 -9.10 12.66
CA GLY A 129 1.10 -8.27 13.23
C GLY A 129 1.39 -6.99 12.46
N PHE A 130 0.41 -6.45 11.72
CA PHE A 130 0.52 -5.18 11.00
C PHE A 130 -0.46 -4.13 11.53
N ALA A 131 -0.01 -2.88 11.55
CA ALA A 131 -0.84 -1.71 11.75
C ALA A 131 -1.28 -1.11 10.41
N LEU A 132 -2.38 -0.38 10.40
CA LEU A 132 -2.89 0.34 9.24
C LEU A 132 -3.09 1.80 9.60
N SER A 133 -2.54 2.71 8.78
CA SER A 133 -2.74 4.15 8.94
C SER A 133 -4.21 4.54 8.69
N ASN A 134 -4.56 5.80 9.00
CA ASN A 134 -5.84 6.35 8.57
C ASN A 134 -5.92 6.38 7.04
N PRO A 135 -7.10 6.16 6.46
CA PRO A 135 -7.28 6.20 5.02
C PRO A 135 -7.18 7.63 4.49
N THR A 136 -6.75 7.76 3.25
CA THR A 136 -6.79 9.03 2.52
C THR A 136 -8.23 9.50 2.25
N PRO A 137 -8.46 10.82 2.08
CA PRO A 137 -9.73 11.33 1.54
C PRO A 137 -10.01 10.92 0.09
N PHE A 138 -8.96 10.75 -0.73
CA PHE A 138 -9.14 10.25 -2.11
C PHE A 138 -9.31 8.73 -2.13
N TYR A 139 -9.88 8.27 -3.21
CA TYR A 139 -9.90 6.85 -3.58
C TYR A 139 -9.48 6.71 -5.04
N ASP A 140 -8.86 5.59 -5.37
CA ASP A 140 -8.58 5.17 -6.72
C ASP A 140 -9.05 3.74 -6.93
N VAL A 141 -9.93 3.52 -7.91
CA VAL A 141 -10.53 2.22 -8.19
C VAL A 141 -10.19 1.78 -9.61
N ASP A 142 -10.08 0.47 -9.79
CA ASP A 142 -10.12 -0.13 -11.11
C ASP A 142 -11.40 0.28 -11.84
N ALA A 143 -11.28 0.53 -13.12
CA ALA A 143 -12.41 0.85 -13.97
C ALA A 143 -12.18 0.35 -15.41
N ILE A 144 -13.23 0.33 -16.20
CA ILE A 144 -13.15 -0.07 -17.61
C ILE A 144 -13.42 1.14 -18.48
N ALA A 145 -12.48 1.45 -19.35
CA ALA A 145 -12.62 2.54 -20.31
C ALA A 145 -12.68 2.03 -21.75
N VAL A 146 -13.44 2.74 -22.55
CA VAL A 146 -13.54 2.56 -24.01
C VAL A 146 -13.28 3.88 -24.71
N ARG A 147 -12.96 3.88 -26.01
CA ARG A 147 -12.89 5.12 -26.79
C ARG A 147 -14.24 5.82 -26.80
N LYS A 148 -14.24 7.16 -26.73
CA LYS A 148 -15.47 7.97 -26.80
C LYS A 148 -16.30 7.68 -28.05
N ALA A 149 -15.63 7.51 -29.20
CA ALA A 149 -16.33 7.15 -30.45
C ALA A 149 -17.08 5.81 -30.37
N ASP A 150 -16.48 4.80 -29.72
CA ASP A 150 -17.11 3.49 -29.52
C ASP A 150 -18.25 3.57 -28.50
N ALA A 151 -18.05 4.33 -27.41
CA ALA A 151 -19.10 4.57 -26.43
C ALA A 151 -20.33 5.22 -27.06
N THR A 152 -20.14 6.21 -27.93
CA THR A 152 -21.21 6.87 -28.67
C THR A 152 -21.87 5.91 -29.69
N LYS A 153 -21.04 5.22 -30.49
CA LYS A 153 -21.54 4.31 -31.54
C LYS A 153 -22.38 3.18 -30.98
N TYR A 154 -21.99 2.59 -29.88
CA TYR A 154 -22.62 1.41 -29.28
C TYR A 154 -23.49 1.73 -28.06
N HIS A 155 -23.68 3.03 -27.75
CA HIS A 155 -24.43 3.51 -26.58
C HIS A 155 -23.97 2.88 -25.25
N LEU A 156 -22.63 2.90 -25.01
CA LEU A 156 -22.03 2.30 -23.82
C LEU A 156 -21.93 3.32 -22.68
N LYS A 157 -22.51 2.99 -21.53
CA LYS A 157 -22.45 3.79 -20.29
C LYS A 157 -22.07 2.96 -19.08
N THR A 158 -22.32 1.65 -19.11
CA THR A 158 -22.15 0.73 -17.99
C THR A 158 -21.55 -0.59 -18.45
N LEU A 159 -21.08 -1.43 -17.51
CA LEU A 159 -20.64 -2.79 -17.81
C LEU A 159 -21.80 -3.68 -18.34
N PHE A 160 -23.07 -3.38 -18.00
CA PHE A 160 -24.22 -4.06 -18.61
C PHE A 160 -24.34 -3.77 -20.10
N ASP A 161 -23.93 -2.57 -20.55
CA ASP A 161 -23.96 -2.25 -21.99
C ASP A 161 -22.93 -3.05 -22.78
N LEU A 162 -21.76 -3.36 -22.18
CA LEU A 162 -20.82 -4.32 -22.78
C LEU A 162 -21.45 -5.71 -22.91
N LYS A 163 -22.22 -6.16 -21.91
CA LYS A 163 -22.95 -7.44 -21.98
C LYS A 163 -23.98 -7.43 -23.11
N ARG A 164 -24.74 -6.34 -23.28
CA ARG A 164 -25.68 -6.15 -24.38
C ARG A 164 -24.95 -6.20 -25.72
N LEU A 165 -23.85 -5.45 -25.88
CA LEU A 165 -23.02 -5.43 -27.08
C LEU A 165 -22.45 -6.81 -27.43
N GLN A 166 -21.94 -7.53 -26.41
CA GLN A 166 -21.41 -8.90 -26.54
C GLN A 166 -22.37 -9.85 -27.28
N ASN A 167 -23.67 -9.69 -27.05
CA ASN A 167 -24.71 -10.57 -27.57
C ASN A 167 -25.42 -10.03 -28.80
N SER A 168 -25.01 -8.86 -29.31
CA SER A 168 -25.56 -8.25 -30.50
C SER A 168 -24.83 -8.67 -31.78
N SER A 169 -25.47 -8.51 -32.93
CA SER A 169 -24.84 -8.65 -34.25
C SER A 169 -23.77 -7.57 -34.51
N GLN A 170 -23.80 -6.47 -33.77
CA GLN A 170 -22.86 -5.36 -33.90
C GLN A 170 -21.58 -5.58 -33.09
N ARG A 171 -21.40 -6.72 -32.40
CA ARG A 171 -20.18 -6.99 -31.61
C ARG A 171 -18.92 -6.84 -32.45
N PRO A 172 -17.98 -5.96 -32.05
CA PRO A 172 -16.73 -5.75 -32.77
C PRO A 172 -15.91 -7.04 -32.89
N LYS A 173 -15.18 -7.22 -34.00
CA LYS A 173 -14.26 -8.38 -34.18
C LYS A 173 -13.16 -8.42 -33.12
N ASN A 174 -12.66 -7.24 -32.68
CA ASN A 174 -11.64 -7.07 -31.63
C ASN A 174 -12.27 -6.89 -30.24
N PHE A 175 -13.42 -7.52 -29.94
CA PHE A 175 -14.08 -7.43 -28.64
C PHE A 175 -13.21 -8.06 -27.55
N SER A 176 -12.31 -7.24 -27.01
CA SER A 176 -11.30 -7.62 -26.03
C SER A 176 -11.02 -6.49 -25.04
N ILE A 177 -10.47 -6.85 -23.90
CA ILE A 177 -9.97 -5.93 -22.90
C ILE A 177 -8.44 -6.07 -22.79
N GLY A 178 -7.72 -4.94 -22.78
CA GLY A 178 -6.32 -4.87 -22.41
C GLY A 178 -6.17 -4.50 -20.94
N ALA A 179 -5.49 -5.35 -20.18
CA ALA A 179 -5.31 -5.12 -18.75
C ALA A 179 -4.01 -5.75 -18.24
N ARG A 180 -3.56 -5.34 -17.06
CA ARG A 180 -2.42 -5.94 -16.37
C ARG A 180 -2.66 -7.43 -16.09
N PRO A 181 -1.59 -8.26 -16.04
CA PRO A 181 -1.72 -9.73 -15.98
C PRO A 181 -2.58 -10.23 -14.82
N GLU A 182 -2.37 -9.69 -13.61
CA GLU A 182 -3.06 -10.10 -12.38
C GLU A 182 -4.57 -9.81 -12.40
N PHE A 183 -5.01 -8.77 -13.12
CA PHE A 183 -6.42 -8.42 -13.31
C PHE A 183 -7.24 -9.58 -13.88
N LYS A 184 -6.58 -10.51 -14.60
CA LYS A 184 -7.24 -11.65 -15.26
C LYS A 184 -7.95 -12.58 -14.26
N ASN A 185 -7.30 -12.84 -13.12
CA ASN A 185 -7.71 -13.90 -12.19
C ASN A 185 -8.36 -13.36 -10.91
N ARG A 186 -8.63 -12.06 -10.84
CA ARG A 186 -9.25 -11.42 -9.68
C ARG A 186 -10.77 -11.35 -9.79
N GLU A 187 -11.47 -11.59 -8.69
CA GLU A 187 -12.93 -11.36 -8.60
C GLU A 187 -13.27 -9.86 -8.66
N GLU A 188 -12.38 -9.00 -8.19
CA GLU A 188 -12.39 -7.55 -8.39
C GLU A 188 -11.77 -7.13 -9.73
N GLY A 189 -11.75 -8.03 -10.70
CA GLY A 189 -11.16 -7.84 -12.03
C GLY A 189 -11.94 -8.54 -13.13
N PHE A 190 -11.19 -9.14 -14.06
CA PHE A 190 -11.79 -9.77 -15.26
C PHE A 190 -12.64 -11.00 -14.90
N LEU A 191 -12.23 -11.78 -13.90
CA LEU A 191 -13.01 -12.93 -13.44
C LEU A 191 -14.39 -12.48 -12.92
N GLY A 192 -14.45 -11.44 -12.10
CA GLY A 192 -15.70 -10.87 -11.61
C GLY A 192 -16.53 -10.25 -12.76
N MET A 193 -15.91 -9.65 -13.77
CA MET A 193 -16.63 -9.20 -14.97
C MET A 193 -17.32 -10.37 -15.70
N GLN A 194 -16.69 -11.55 -15.72
CA GLN A 194 -17.30 -12.75 -16.30
C GLN A 194 -18.44 -13.31 -15.43
N HIS A 195 -18.21 -13.44 -14.13
CA HIS A 195 -19.17 -14.04 -13.19
C HIS A 195 -20.39 -13.14 -12.95
N VAL A 196 -20.17 -11.87 -12.64
CA VAL A 196 -21.22 -10.94 -12.20
C VAL A 196 -21.95 -10.27 -13.35
N TYR A 197 -21.22 -9.91 -14.43
CA TYR A 197 -21.80 -9.29 -15.62
C TYR A 197 -22.01 -10.27 -16.78
N GLY A 198 -21.50 -11.49 -16.67
CA GLY A 198 -21.60 -12.51 -17.71
C GLY A 198 -20.84 -12.13 -18.99
N LEU A 199 -19.71 -11.44 -18.90
CA LEU A 199 -18.90 -10.98 -20.04
C LEU A 199 -18.00 -12.11 -20.59
N THR A 200 -18.58 -13.27 -20.87
CA THR A 200 -17.88 -14.51 -21.24
C THR A 200 -17.26 -14.51 -22.63
N LYS A 201 -17.70 -13.60 -23.54
CA LYS A 201 -17.14 -13.49 -24.89
C LYS A 201 -16.12 -12.36 -25.03
N LEU A 202 -15.87 -11.59 -23.95
CA LEU A 202 -14.82 -10.59 -23.89
C LEU A 202 -13.46 -11.29 -23.81
N LYS A 203 -12.56 -11.05 -24.76
CA LYS A 203 -11.23 -11.66 -24.76
C LYS A 203 -10.29 -10.87 -23.90
N PHE A 204 -9.39 -11.53 -23.18
CA PHE A 204 -8.37 -10.87 -22.36
C PHE A 204 -7.05 -10.76 -23.13
N LEU A 205 -6.44 -9.57 -23.12
CA LEU A 205 -5.10 -9.31 -23.61
C LEU A 205 -4.25 -8.76 -22.45
N SER A 206 -3.23 -9.52 -22.05
CA SER A 206 -2.29 -9.08 -21.02
C SER A 206 -1.38 -7.97 -21.55
N LEU A 207 -1.35 -6.84 -20.86
CA LEU A 207 -0.54 -5.66 -21.18
C LEU A 207 0.09 -5.11 -19.90
N ALA A 208 1.33 -4.64 -20.01
CA ALA A 208 1.93 -3.90 -18.91
C ALA A 208 1.17 -2.58 -18.64
N ILE A 209 1.16 -2.16 -17.38
CA ILE A 209 0.62 -0.86 -16.96
C ILE A 209 1.32 0.23 -17.78
N GLY A 210 0.54 1.20 -18.30
CA GLY A 210 1.02 2.26 -19.19
C GLY A 210 0.97 1.95 -20.68
N LEU A 211 0.77 0.69 -21.09
CA LEU A 211 0.55 0.32 -22.51
C LEU A 211 -0.92 0.23 -22.91
N THR A 212 -1.83 0.20 -21.95
CA THR A 212 -3.27 -0.01 -22.14
C THR A 212 -3.89 1.09 -23.03
N TYR A 213 -3.63 2.36 -22.73
CA TYR A 213 -4.13 3.50 -23.51
C TYR A 213 -3.65 3.46 -24.97
N ARG A 214 -2.36 3.17 -25.19
CA ARG A 214 -1.81 3.04 -26.55
C ARG A 214 -2.46 1.90 -27.31
N ALA A 215 -2.71 0.76 -26.68
CA ALA A 215 -3.39 -0.37 -27.32
C ALA A 215 -4.84 -0.03 -27.67
N LEU A 216 -5.54 0.73 -26.81
CA LEU A 216 -6.90 1.22 -27.07
C LEU A 216 -6.93 2.21 -28.25
N ASP A 217 -6.03 3.19 -28.28
CA ASP A 217 -5.93 4.20 -29.35
C ASP A 217 -5.60 3.55 -30.69
N GLN A 218 -4.73 2.55 -30.71
CA GLN A 218 -4.39 1.76 -31.90
C GLN A 218 -5.45 0.72 -32.27
N LYS A 219 -6.61 0.68 -31.58
CA LYS A 219 -7.69 -0.29 -31.80
C LYS A 219 -7.26 -1.76 -31.69
N LYS A 220 -6.14 -2.05 -31.01
CA LYS A 220 -5.70 -3.44 -30.73
C LYS A 220 -6.64 -4.14 -29.76
N VAL A 221 -7.25 -3.37 -28.84
CA VAL A 221 -8.30 -3.82 -27.93
C VAL A 221 -9.52 -2.92 -28.04
N PHE A 222 -10.68 -3.41 -27.58
CA PHE A 222 -11.92 -2.66 -27.56
C PHE A 222 -12.10 -1.85 -26.27
N ALA A 223 -11.70 -2.41 -25.16
CA ALA A 223 -11.74 -1.81 -23.83
C ALA A 223 -10.39 -1.95 -23.12
N ILE A 224 -10.16 -1.16 -22.09
CA ILE A 224 -8.99 -1.28 -21.23
C ILE A 224 -9.39 -1.19 -19.76
N ASN A 225 -8.61 -1.85 -18.92
CA ASN A 225 -8.56 -1.54 -17.49
C ASN A 225 -7.77 -0.25 -17.30
N VAL A 226 -8.31 0.64 -16.48
CA VAL A 226 -7.74 1.93 -16.09
C VAL A 226 -7.91 2.13 -14.59
N PHE A 227 -7.17 3.07 -14.03
CA PHE A 227 -7.40 3.57 -12.69
C PHE A 227 -8.24 4.85 -12.73
N SER A 228 -9.15 5.06 -11.77
CA SER A 228 -10.05 6.21 -11.76
C SER A 228 -9.30 7.55 -11.62
N THR A 229 -8.06 7.53 -11.15
CA THR A 229 -7.15 8.67 -11.01
C THR A 229 -6.17 8.84 -12.16
N ASP A 230 -6.28 8.03 -13.22
CA ASP A 230 -5.43 8.16 -14.41
C ASP A 230 -5.60 9.52 -15.09
N ALA A 231 -4.50 10.25 -15.24
CA ALA A 231 -4.50 11.58 -15.83
C ALA A 231 -4.96 11.61 -17.30
N GLN A 232 -4.80 10.49 -18.02
CA GLN A 232 -5.22 10.31 -19.41
C GLN A 232 -6.74 10.45 -19.58
N LEU A 233 -7.54 10.11 -18.56
CA LEU A 233 -9.00 10.20 -18.59
C LEU A 233 -9.49 11.64 -18.76
N ALA A 234 -8.73 12.63 -18.26
CA ALA A 234 -9.05 14.04 -18.42
C ALA A 234 -8.97 14.55 -19.87
N SER A 235 -8.39 13.76 -20.80
CA SER A 235 -8.31 14.13 -22.21
C SER A 235 -9.66 14.19 -22.93
N GLY A 236 -10.70 13.62 -22.37
CA GLY A 236 -12.02 13.51 -22.98
C GLY A 236 -12.10 12.53 -24.18
N LYS A 237 -11.02 11.77 -24.45
CA LYS A 237 -10.98 10.75 -25.52
C LYS A 237 -11.63 9.44 -25.12
N TYR A 238 -11.81 9.21 -23.84
CA TYR A 238 -12.26 7.95 -23.27
C TYR A 238 -13.55 8.12 -22.47
N VAL A 239 -14.32 7.07 -22.35
CA VAL A 239 -15.49 6.98 -21.49
C VAL A 239 -15.25 5.83 -20.52
N VAL A 240 -15.26 6.15 -19.23
CA VAL A 240 -15.24 5.16 -18.16
C VAL A 240 -16.66 4.59 -17.99
N LEU A 241 -16.78 3.29 -18.07
CA LEU A 241 -18.05 2.60 -17.89
C LEU A 241 -18.37 2.45 -16.39
N LYS A 242 -19.60 2.78 -16.00
CA LYS A 242 -20.07 2.60 -14.63
C LYS A 242 -20.11 1.11 -14.27
N ASP A 243 -19.79 0.81 -13.04
CA ASP A 243 -19.87 -0.51 -12.40
C ASP A 243 -21.04 -0.57 -11.40
N PRO A 244 -22.29 -0.82 -11.82
CA PRO A 244 -23.44 -0.82 -10.90
C PRO A 244 -23.44 -1.97 -9.88
N LYS A 245 -22.62 -3.00 -10.07
CA LYS A 245 -22.47 -4.13 -9.14
C LYS A 245 -21.30 -3.97 -8.17
N LEU A 246 -20.51 -2.89 -8.31
CA LEU A 246 -19.40 -2.52 -7.45
C LEU A 246 -18.36 -3.64 -7.28
N ILE A 247 -18.05 -4.36 -8.38
CA ILE A 247 -17.06 -5.45 -8.33
C ILE A 247 -15.66 -4.92 -8.01
N PHE A 248 -15.33 -3.67 -8.37
CA PHE A 248 -14.00 -3.08 -8.17
C PHE A 248 -13.76 -2.54 -6.75
N GLY A 249 -14.74 -2.66 -5.86
CA GLY A 249 -14.57 -2.37 -4.42
C GLY A 249 -14.46 -0.90 -4.05
N VAL A 250 -13.90 -0.66 -2.86
CA VAL A 250 -13.65 0.67 -2.26
C VAL A 250 -12.16 0.81 -1.98
N GLN A 251 -11.51 1.81 -2.58
CA GLN A 251 -10.06 1.87 -2.74
C GLN A 251 -9.45 3.17 -2.20
N ASN A 252 -9.80 3.60 -0.97
CA ASN A 252 -9.00 4.60 -0.26
C ASN A 252 -7.61 4.02 0.04
N VAL A 253 -6.57 4.85 0.00
CA VAL A 253 -5.21 4.41 0.32
C VAL A 253 -4.96 4.50 1.82
N ALA A 254 -4.26 3.52 2.37
CA ALA A 254 -3.71 3.54 3.72
C ALA A 254 -2.36 2.84 3.75
N VAL A 255 -1.45 3.25 4.63
CA VAL A 255 -0.12 2.63 4.73
C VAL A 255 -0.19 1.45 5.68
N ILE A 256 0.20 0.29 5.20
CA ILE A 256 0.44 -0.90 6.03
C ILE A 256 1.82 -0.76 6.65
N VAL A 257 1.93 -1.00 7.95
CA VAL A 257 3.19 -0.88 8.70
C VAL A 257 3.32 -2.08 9.63
N LYS A 258 4.47 -2.73 9.64
CA LYS A 258 4.74 -3.81 10.59
C LYS A 258 4.67 -3.29 12.03
N GLN A 259 4.04 -4.04 12.93
CA GLN A 259 3.70 -3.57 14.28
C GLN A 259 4.91 -3.09 15.10
N ASP A 260 6.06 -3.72 14.94
CA ASP A 260 7.29 -3.40 15.66
C ASP A 260 7.90 -2.03 15.31
N VAL A 261 7.60 -1.51 14.10
CA VAL A 261 8.03 -0.17 13.65
C VAL A 261 6.89 0.86 13.59
N ALA A 262 5.65 0.46 13.89
CA ALA A 262 4.46 1.31 13.89
C ALA A 262 4.36 2.20 15.15
N THR A 263 5.42 2.96 15.45
CA THR A 263 5.44 3.87 16.59
C THR A 263 4.43 5.01 16.43
N SER A 264 4.03 5.64 17.53
CA SER A 264 3.12 6.81 17.50
C SER A 264 3.66 7.94 16.61
N GLN A 265 4.99 8.12 16.57
CA GLN A 265 5.64 9.09 15.69
C GLN A 265 5.47 8.72 14.22
N VAL A 266 5.82 7.49 13.83
CA VAL A 266 5.67 6.99 12.45
C VAL A 266 4.23 7.11 12.01
N MET A 267 3.29 6.53 12.76
CA MET A 267 1.86 6.57 12.40
C MET A 267 1.30 8.00 12.35
N GLY A 268 1.77 8.88 13.24
CA GLY A 268 1.38 10.29 13.24
C GLY A 268 1.82 11.04 11.98
N ILE A 269 3.03 10.77 11.47
CA ILE A 269 3.55 11.36 10.23
C ILE A 269 2.74 10.84 9.03
N LEU A 270 2.59 9.52 8.91
CA LEU A 270 1.83 8.90 7.83
C LEU A 270 0.39 9.44 7.77
N ASN A 271 -0.28 9.54 8.91
CA ASN A 271 -1.65 10.07 8.99
C ASN A 271 -1.75 11.54 8.57
N LYS A 272 -0.76 12.37 8.91
CA LYS A 272 -0.71 13.79 8.49
C LYS A 272 -0.59 13.92 6.98
N VAL A 273 0.26 13.12 6.35
CA VAL A 273 0.39 13.08 4.88
C VAL A 273 -0.93 12.60 4.27
N SER A 274 -1.44 11.43 4.71
CA SER A 274 -2.69 10.85 4.20
C SER A 274 -3.86 11.83 4.24
N ALA A 275 -4.01 12.61 5.32
CA ALA A 275 -5.09 13.58 5.48
C ALA A 275 -5.09 14.72 4.44
N LYS A 276 -3.95 15.00 3.79
CA LYS A 276 -3.82 16.02 2.75
C LYS A 276 -4.03 15.50 1.33
N LEU A 277 -4.08 14.18 1.15
CA LEU A 277 -4.25 13.53 -0.15
C LEU A 277 -5.72 13.51 -0.55
N THR A 278 -6.20 14.63 -1.09
CA THR A 278 -7.54 14.75 -1.66
C THR A 278 -7.55 14.30 -3.13
N THR A 279 -8.73 13.99 -3.69
CA THR A 279 -8.86 13.65 -5.12
C THR A 279 -8.27 14.71 -6.05
N PRO A 280 -8.51 16.04 -5.88
CA PRO A 280 -7.83 17.04 -6.70
C PRO A 280 -6.30 17.02 -6.56
N ALA A 281 -5.78 16.75 -5.36
CA ALA A 281 -4.34 16.70 -5.13
C ALA A 281 -3.69 15.52 -5.88
N ILE A 282 -4.24 14.32 -5.75
CA ILE A 282 -3.69 13.14 -6.43
C ILE A 282 -3.80 13.26 -7.95
N LEU A 283 -4.91 13.75 -8.48
CA LEU A 283 -5.08 13.99 -9.91
C LEU A 283 -4.05 14.99 -10.47
N ALA A 284 -3.74 16.05 -9.72
CA ALA A 284 -2.70 17.03 -10.11
C ALA A 284 -1.31 16.38 -10.13
N MET A 285 -0.97 15.56 -9.11
CA MET A 285 0.30 14.85 -9.05
C MET A 285 0.41 13.77 -10.14
N ASN A 286 -0.66 13.03 -10.40
CA ASN A 286 -0.70 12.06 -11.49
C ASN A 286 -0.56 12.72 -12.85
N LYS A 287 -1.17 13.89 -13.06
CA LYS A 287 -0.97 14.67 -14.29
C LYS A 287 0.49 15.10 -14.44
N ALA A 288 1.13 15.57 -13.38
CA ALA A 288 2.52 15.99 -13.41
C ALA A 288 3.46 14.82 -13.77
N THR A 289 3.22 13.64 -13.23
CA THR A 289 4.08 12.45 -13.45
C THR A 289 3.70 11.68 -14.72
N GLN A 290 2.42 11.38 -14.95
CA GLN A 290 1.99 10.55 -16.08
C GLN A 290 2.01 11.29 -17.40
N ILE A 291 1.64 12.59 -17.42
CA ILE A 291 1.56 13.39 -18.66
C ILE A 291 2.80 14.25 -18.84
N SER A 292 3.17 15.05 -17.83
CA SER A 292 4.30 16.00 -17.93
C SER A 292 5.65 15.34 -17.64
N LYS A 293 5.67 14.06 -17.29
CA LYS A 293 6.88 13.23 -17.05
C LYS A 293 7.83 13.81 -15.98
N GLN A 294 7.29 14.57 -15.02
CA GLN A 294 8.06 15.04 -13.88
C GLN A 294 8.45 13.88 -12.97
N ASN A 295 9.59 14.01 -12.30
CA ASN A 295 10.05 12.99 -11.35
C ASN A 295 9.10 12.90 -10.15
N PRO A 296 8.64 11.70 -9.73
CA PRO A 296 7.79 11.52 -8.57
C PRO A 296 8.34 12.14 -7.29
N ALA A 297 9.66 12.10 -7.07
CA ALA A 297 10.30 12.71 -5.89
C ALA A 297 10.13 14.24 -5.87
N ASP A 298 10.29 14.90 -7.02
CA ASP A 298 10.13 16.35 -7.11
C ASP A 298 8.67 16.78 -6.92
N VAL A 299 7.74 16.00 -7.48
CA VAL A 299 6.30 16.22 -7.31
C VAL A 299 5.90 16.08 -5.85
N ALA A 300 6.40 15.04 -5.17
CA ALA A 300 6.18 14.83 -3.75
C ALA A 300 6.76 15.97 -2.89
N ALA A 301 8.00 16.38 -3.15
CA ALA A 301 8.65 17.48 -2.42
C ALA A 301 7.85 18.79 -2.52
N LYS A 302 7.38 19.14 -3.73
CA LYS A 302 6.54 20.32 -3.96
C LYS A 302 5.23 20.25 -3.16
N PHE A 303 4.59 19.09 -3.17
CA PHE A 303 3.34 18.89 -2.43
C PHE A 303 3.55 18.99 -0.91
N LEU A 304 4.56 18.32 -0.36
CA LEU A 304 4.87 18.38 1.07
C LEU A 304 5.17 19.81 1.51
N LYS A 305 6.03 20.52 0.78
CA LYS A 305 6.34 21.93 1.05
C LYS A 305 5.10 22.83 1.04
N ALA A 306 4.22 22.65 0.05
CA ALA A 306 2.98 23.44 -0.07
C ALA A 306 1.99 23.18 1.08
N ASN A 307 2.09 22.05 1.78
CA ASN A 307 1.20 21.63 2.88
C ASN A 307 1.85 21.74 4.27
N GLY A 308 3.11 22.23 4.37
CA GLY A 308 3.84 22.35 5.65
C GLY A 308 4.19 21.02 6.30
N LEU A 309 4.50 20.02 5.48
CA LEU A 309 4.81 18.63 5.89
C LEU A 309 6.30 18.33 5.77
#